data_130fdee261d14d40bdc2213f7ba1f185
#
_entry.id   130fdee261d14d40bdc2213f7ba1f185
#
_cell.length_a   1.000
_cell.length_b   1.000
_cell.length_c   1.000
_cell.angle_alpha   90.00
_cell.angle_beta   90.00
_cell.angle_gamma   90.00
#
_symmetry.space_group_name_H-M   'P 1'
#
loop_
_entity.id
_entity.type
_entity.pdbx_description
1 polymer ?
#
loop_
_entity_poly.entity_id
_entity_poly.type
_entity_poly.pdbx_seq_one_letter_code
_entity_poly.pdbx_strand_id
1 'polypeptide(L)'
;MGCSATSTFHSAGRVITEILLAGIMGSAIHLPANAQPDAMGADCGCLWEGSFSEVAPHSDLVILAEVQAMKGNAIDLLPERILKGTLWLDTLRVWMQTRDYCRPPAKAFPAGSRWVMALSQIREVPEDGFDPFTPNESFGRKDDYVLSSCGGYWLRVNGNTAIGNLVPGTPRFYHQPDMSPVLIDLIAGFVAGAVSQDAVIEASRERPEEVDTLILETRSFLRGQENWLPKDDTDGNVPTSEPDKR
;
A
#
# COMPACT_ATOMS: atom_id res chain seq x y z
N MET A 1 -1.75 -62.88 -8.51
CA MET A 1 -0.66 -62.98 -9.49
C MET A 1 0.27 -61.81 -9.22
N GLY A 2 1.38 -62.14 -8.58
CA GLY A 2 2.39 -61.18 -8.17
C GLY A 2 3.44 -60.97 -9.25
N CYS A 3 4.13 -59.86 -9.17
CA CYS A 3 5.51 -59.73 -9.64
C CYS A 3 6.23 -58.73 -8.73
N SER A 4 7.07 -59.31 -7.86
CA SER A 4 8.18 -58.65 -7.18
C SER A 4 9.31 -58.43 -8.17
N ALA A 5 9.99 -57.33 -8.06
CA ALA A 5 11.36 -57.17 -8.56
C ALA A 5 12.18 -56.35 -7.57
N THR A 6 13.03 -57.06 -6.89
CA THR A 6 14.20 -56.62 -6.12
C THR A 6 15.36 -56.24 -7.03
N SER A 7 16.12 -55.20 -6.69
CA SER A 7 17.56 -55.07 -7.09
C SER A 7 18.16 -53.89 -6.37
N THR A 8 19.00 -54.08 -5.51
CA THR A 8 20.46 -54.30 -5.27
C THR A 8 21.21 -53.01 -4.98
N PHE A 9 21.75 -53.01 -3.78
CA PHE A 9 22.79 -52.12 -3.24
C PHE A 9 24.03 -52.05 -4.11
N HIS A 10 24.62 -50.87 -4.26
CA HIS A 10 26.07 -50.74 -4.39
C HIS A 10 26.59 -49.58 -3.53
N SER A 11 27.52 -50.00 -2.70
CA SER A 11 28.36 -49.24 -1.77
C SER A 11 29.53 -48.59 -2.53
N ALA A 12 30.02 -47.54 -1.94
CA ALA A 12 31.42 -47.11 -1.82
C ALA A 12 31.77 -45.72 -2.40
N GLY A 13 32.40 -44.96 -1.57
CA GLY A 13 33.25 -43.82 -1.99
C GLY A 13 33.27 -42.63 -1.01
N ARG A 14 33.96 -42.82 0.14
CA ARG A 14 34.40 -41.69 0.97
C ARG A 14 35.42 -40.87 0.17
N VAL A 15 35.16 -39.59 -0.03
CA VAL A 15 36.20 -38.59 -0.29
C VAL A 15 35.99 -37.45 0.69
N ILE A 16 36.92 -37.34 1.62
CA ILE A 16 37.09 -36.23 2.53
C ILE A 16 37.76 -35.13 1.71
N THR A 17 37.09 -34.01 1.55
CA THR A 17 37.72 -32.79 1.03
C THR A 17 37.45 -31.66 2.02
N GLU A 18 38.46 -31.28 2.74
CA GLU A 18 38.54 -30.06 3.54
C GLU A 18 38.29 -28.87 2.62
N ILE A 19 37.26 -28.10 2.89
CA ILE A 19 37.04 -26.78 2.27
C ILE A 19 37.11 -25.71 3.34
N LEU A 20 38.15 -24.88 3.15
CA LEU A 20 38.45 -23.65 3.85
C LEU A 20 37.20 -22.79 4.15
N LEU A 21 37.08 -22.37 5.40
CA LEU A 21 36.24 -21.25 5.82
C LEU A 21 36.79 -19.96 5.19
N ALA A 22 36.21 -19.54 4.09
CA ALA A 22 36.34 -18.15 3.60
C ALA A 22 35.14 -17.37 4.14
N GLY A 23 35.43 -16.40 5.01
CA GLY A 23 34.44 -15.50 5.56
C GLY A 23 33.69 -14.71 4.49
N ILE A 24 32.40 -15.00 4.33
CA ILE A 24 31.50 -14.18 3.54
C ILE A 24 30.98 -13.10 4.48
N MET A 25 31.59 -11.90 4.38
CA MET A 25 30.97 -10.67 4.90
C MET A 25 29.63 -10.51 4.19
N GLY A 26 28.56 -10.71 4.94
CA GLY A 26 27.20 -10.50 4.48
C GLY A 26 26.97 -9.01 4.18
N SER A 27 27.10 -8.63 2.91
CA SER A 27 26.54 -7.38 2.42
C SER A 27 25.03 -7.46 2.57
N ALA A 28 24.47 -6.76 3.55
CA ALA A 28 23.05 -6.54 3.68
C ALA A 28 22.59 -5.81 2.41
N ILE A 29 21.96 -6.56 1.51
CA ILE A 29 21.28 -6.01 0.36
C ILE A 29 20.07 -5.26 0.92
N HIS A 30 20.20 -3.95 1.08
CA HIS A 30 19.06 -3.06 1.28
C HIS A 30 18.25 -3.09 -0.01
N LEU A 31 17.23 -3.92 -0.05
CA LEU A 31 16.20 -3.83 -1.08
C LEU A 31 15.50 -2.48 -0.91
N PRO A 32 15.49 -1.63 -1.94
CA PRO A 32 14.72 -0.41 -1.88
C PRO A 32 13.23 -0.77 -1.75
N ALA A 33 12.60 -0.38 -0.64
CA ALA A 33 11.20 -0.64 -0.32
C ALA A 33 10.20 0.18 -1.18
N ASN A 34 10.60 0.67 -2.34
CA ASN A 34 9.87 1.66 -3.14
C ASN A 34 9.63 1.26 -4.60
N ALA A 35 9.47 -0.01 -4.90
CA ALA A 35 8.87 -0.37 -6.18
C ALA A 35 7.34 -0.40 -6.00
N GLN A 36 6.66 0.76 -6.14
CA GLN A 36 5.29 0.73 -6.62
C GLN A 36 5.37 0.29 -8.07
N PRO A 37 4.78 -0.86 -8.44
CA PRO A 37 4.71 -1.23 -9.86
C PRO A 37 3.91 -0.15 -10.58
N ASP A 38 4.37 0.20 -11.77
CA ASP A 38 3.62 1.04 -12.72
C ASP A 38 2.23 0.43 -12.87
N ALA A 39 1.27 0.98 -12.13
CA ALA A 39 -0.06 0.39 -11.96
C ALA A 39 -0.95 0.61 -13.19
N MET A 40 -0.39 1.20 -14.25
CA MET A 40 -1.10 1.46 -15.49
C MET A 40 -0.49 0.62 -16.60
N GLY A 41 -1.26 -0.33 -17.10
CA GLY A 41 -0.96 -1.02 -18.34
C GLY A 41 -0.79 0.03 -19.46
N ALA A 42 0.23 -0.14 -20.29
CA ALA A 42 0.69 0.83 -21.27
C ALA A 42 -0.36 1.25 -22.34
N ASP A 43 -1.53 0.61 -22.36
CA ASP A 43 -2.54 0.77 -23.42
C ASP A 43 -3.90 1.26 -22.92
N CYS A 44 -4.01 1.71 -21.67
CA CYS A 44 -5.30 2.18 -21.16
C CYS A 44 -5.57 3.64 -21.54
N GLY A 45 -6.40 3.87 -22.55
CA GLY A 45 -6.74 5.18 -23.07
C GLY A 45 -7.87 5.92 -22.33
N CYS A 46 -8.09 5.70 -21.04
CA CYS A 46 -9.12 6.40 -20.31
C CYS A 46 -8.67 7.81 -19.87
N LEU A 47 -9.64 8.72 -19.75
CA LEU A 47 -9.43 10.02 -19.12
C LEU A 47 -9.33 9.87 -17.60
N TRP A 48 -8.54 10.73 -16.97
CA TRP A 48 -8.47 10.79 -15.51
C TRP A 48 -9.80 11.28 -14.93
N GLU A 49 -10.44 10.45 -14.11
CA GLU A 49 -11.76 10.70 -13.53
C GLU A 49 -11.69 11.51 -12.22
N GLY A 50 -10.50 11.67 -11.65
CA GLY A 50 -10.28 12.45 -10.44
C GLY A 50 -9.49 11.72 -9.37
N SER A 51 -9.19 12.47 -8.30
CA SER A 51 -8.58 11.96 -7.08
C SER A 51 -9.55 11.07 -6.30
N PHE A 52 -9.06 10.39 -5.26
CA PHE A 52 -9.90 9.56 -4.38
C PHE A 52 -11.07 10.35 -3.79
N SER A 53 -10.84 11.61 -3.38
CA SER A 53 -11.91 12.46 -2.84
C SER A 53 -12.98 12.83 -3.88
N GLU A 54 -12.66 12.76 -5.17
CA GLU A 54 -13.62 13.01 -6.25
C GLU A 54 -14.35 11.73 -6.68
N VAL A 55 -13.67 10.58 -6.72
CA VAL A 55 -14.26 9.32 -7.20
C VAL A 55 -14.98 8.51 -6.12
N ALA A 56 -14.53 8.55 -4.86
CA ALA A 56 -15.13 7.78 -3.77
C ALA A 56 -16.60 8.09 -3.52
N PRO A 57 -17.09 9.36 -3.62
CA PRO A 57 -18.52 9.65 -3.49
C PRO A 57 -19.40 8.96 -4.55
N HIS A 58 -18.86 8.61 -5.71
CA HIS A 58 -19.56 7.99 -6.82
C HIS A 58 -19.39 6.46 -6.88
N SER A 59 -18.51 5.90 -6.09
CA SER A 59 -18.28 4.45 -6.04
C SER A 59 -19.39 3.72 -5.28
N ASP A 60 -19.65 2.46 -5.65
CA ASP A 60 -20.70 1.63 -5.02
C ASP A 60 -20.27 1.19 -3.61
N LEU A 61 -18.97 0.91 -3.42
CA LEU A 61 -18.42 0.44 -2.16
C LEU A 61 -17.06 1.12 -1.89
N VAL A 62 -16.87 1.63 -0.68
CA VAL A 62 -15.56 2.10 -0.20
C VAL A 62 -15.20 1.32 1.04
N ILE A 63 -14.04 0.67 1.02
CA ILE A 63 -13.58 -0.20 2.13
C ILE A 63 -12.12 0.05 2.48
N LEU A 64 -11.80 -0.17 3.75
CA LEU A 64 -10.45 -0.50 4.21
C LEU A 64 -10.36 -2.03 4.24
N ALA A 65 -9.38 -2.60 3.58
CA ALA A 65 -9.23 -4.04 3.46
C ALA A 65 -7.76 -4.48 3.36
N GLU A 66 -7.51 -5.72 3.77
CA GLU A 66 -6.26 -6.43 3.54
C GLU A 66 -6.39 -7.39 2.36
N VAL A 67 -5.37 -7.44 1.53
CA VAL A 67 -5.29 -8.42 0.43
C VAL A 67 -4.91 -9.78 1.00
N GLN A 68 -5.80 -10.76 0.88
CA GLN A 68 -5.55 -12.13 1.37
C GLN A 68 -4.81 -12.98 0.35
N ALA A 69 -5.22 -12.90 -0.91
CA ALA A 69 -4.67 -13.73 -1.98
C ALA A 69 -4.89 -13.11 -3.34
N MET A 70 -4.07 -13.54 -4.31
CA MET A 70 -4.27 -13.28 -5.73
C MET A 70 -4.62 -14.60 -6.45
N LYS A 71 -5.64 -14.60 -7.29
CA LYS A 71 -6.08 -15.76 -8.08
C LYS A 71 -6.42 -15.33 -9.51
N GLY A 72 -5.58 -15.74 -10.45
CA GLY A 72 -5.69 -15.25 -11.84
C GLY A 72 -5.54 -13.73 -11.88
N ASN A 73 -6.49 -13.05 -12.52
CA ASN A 73 -6.57 -11.60 -12.54
C ASN A 73 -7.47 -11.01 -11.44
N ALA A 74 -7.68 -11.70 -10.34
CA ALA A 74 -8.47 -11.20 -9.22
C ALA A 74 -7.67 -11.18 -7.92
N ILE A 75 -8.04 -10.29 -7.00
CA ILE A 75 -7.58 -10.28 -5.62
C ILE A 75 -8.75 -10.59 -4.68
N ASP A 76 -8.48 -11.37 -3.64
CA ASP A 76 -9.42 -11.63 -2.56
C ASP A 76 -9.06 -10.69 -1.39
N LEU A 77 -10.02 -9.88 -0.95
CA LEU A 77 -9.88 -8.89 0.11
C LEU A 77 -10.60 -9.36 1.38
N LEU A 78 -9.95 -9.17 2.53
CA LEU A 78 -10.57 -9.25 3.84
C LEU A 78 -10.96 -7.82 4.27
N PRO A 79 -12.26 -7.47 4.29
CA PRO A 79 -12.70 -6.17 4.74
C PRO A 79 -12.43 -5.97 6.23
N GLU A 80 -11.73 -4.90 6.58
CA GLU A 80 -11.53 -4.48 7.98
C GLU A 80 -12.59 -3.46 8.40
N ARG A 81 -12.97 -2.54 7.49
CA ARG A 81 -13.94 -1.50 7.74
C ARG A 81 -14.66 -1.09 6.45
N ILE A 82 -15.96 -1.03 6.48
CA ILE A 82 -16.78 -0.47 5.40
C ILE A 82 -16.93 1.03 5.67
N LEU A 83 -16.48 1.86 4.71
CA LEU A 83 -16.55 3.32 4.79
C LEU A 83 -17.79 3.85 4.06
N LYS A 84 -18.23 3.16 3.00
CA LYS A 84 -19.44 3.46 2.23
C LYS A 84 -20.00 2.18 1.62
N GLY A 85 -21.30 2.12 1.46
CA GLY A 85 -22.00 0.99 0.87
C GLY A 85 -22.31 -0.10 1.90
N THR A 86 -22.67 -1.27 1.41
CA THR A 86 -23.03 -2.45 2.25
C THR A 86 -22.36 -3.68 1.69
N LEU A 87 -21.79 -4.49 2.55
CA LEU A 87 -21.16 -5.75 2.18
C LEU A 87 -21.61 -6.83 3.18
N TRP A 88 -22.06 -7.97 2.65
CA TRP A 88 -22.54 -9.13 3.43
C TRP A 88 -21.56 -10.30 3.40
N LEU A 89 -20.41 -10.12 2.73
CA LEU A 89 -19.42 -11.16 2.52
C LEU A 89 -18.23 -10.94 3.45
N ASP A 90 -17.74 -12.02 4.06
CA ASP A 90 -16.50 -12.01 4.84
C ASP A 90 -15.25 -11.81 3.97
N THR A 91 -15.32 -12.21 2.71
CA THR A 91 -14.24 -12.02 1.74
C THR A 91 -14.83 -11.45 0.46
N LEU A 92 -14.21 -10.41 -0.05
CA LEU A 92 -14.62 -9.73 -1.28
C LEU A 92 -13.64 -10.03 -2.40
N ARG A 93 -14.16 -10.44 -3.56
CA ARG A 93 -13.36 -10.58 -4.77
C ARG A 93 -13.41 -9.32 -5.61
N VAL A 94 -12.24 -8.81 -5.99
CA VAL A 94 -12.09 -7.67 -6.89
C VAL A 94 -11.36 -8.12 -8.15
N TRP A 95 -11.98 -7.88 -9.28
CA TRP A 95 -11.46 -8.23 -10.61
C TRP A 95 -10.59 -7.11 -11.14
N MET A 96 -9.37 -7.48 -11.50
CA MET A 96 -8.29 -6.60 -11.89
C MET A 96 -8.09 -6.62 -13.42
N GLN A 97 -6.96 -6.14 -13.89
CA GLN A 97 -6.62 -6.04 -15.30
C GLN A 97 -6.84 -7.36 -16.06
N THR A 98 -7.56 -7.27 -17.15
CA THR A 98 -7.69 -8.31 -18.17
C THR A 98 -7.96 -7.63 -19.50
N ARG A 99 -7.33 -8.06 -20.60
CA ARG A 99 -7.44 -7.46 -21.93
C ARG A 99 -7.29 -5.93 -21.89
N ASP A 100 -8.16 -5.20 -22.59
CA ASP A 100 -8.13 -3.74 -22.72
C ASP A 100 -8.93 -2.98 -21.65
N TYR A 101 -9.41 -3.67 -20.62
CA TYR A 101 -10.13 -3.03 -19.53
C TYR A 101 -9.19 -2.22 -18.65
N CYS A 102 -9.53 -0.96 -18.40
CA CYS A 102 -8.76 -0.02 -17.61
C CYS A 102 -8.81 -0.34 -16.11
N ARG A 103 -8.11 -1.39 -15.72
CA ARG A 103 -7.98 -1.88 -14.34
C ARG A 103 -6.50 -2.07 -14.00
N PRO A 104 -6.09 -1.85 -12.77
CA PRO A 104 -4.71 -2.09 -12.38
C PRO A 104 -4.40 -3.59 -12.37
N PRO A 105 -3.14 -4.00 -12.58
CA PRO A 105 -2.74 -5.40 -12.51
C PRO A 105 -2.85 -5.93 -11.07
N ALA A 106 -3.34 -7.17 -10.90
CA ALA A 106 -3.49 -7.79 -9.58
C ALA A 106 -2.17 -7.82 -8.77
N LYS A 107 -1.03 -7.98 -9.44
CA LYS A 107 0.31 -7.96 -8.83
C LYS A 107 0.69 -6.65 -8.14
N ALA A 108 -0.01 -5.54 -8.43
CA ALA A 108 0.19 -4.26 -7.75
C ALA A 108 -0.29 -4.29 -6.29
N PHE A 109 -1.07 -5.30 -5.92
CA PHE A 109 -1.69 -5.46 -4.61
C PHE A 109 -1.23 -6.77 -3.96
N PRO A 110 -0.01 -6.81 -3.40
CA PRO A 110 0.54 -8.05 -2.83
C PRO A 110 -0.24 -8.50 -1.60
N ALA A 111 -0.28 -9.82 -1.35
CA ALA A 111 -0.91 -10.39 -0.16
C ALA A 111 -0.30 -9.80 1.13
N GLY A 112 -1.14 -9.56 2.14
CA GLY A 112 -0.80 -8.89 3.38
C GLY A 112 -0.73 -7.36 3.28
N SER A 113 -0.88 -6.77 2.09
CA SER A 113 -0.95 -5.31 1.95
C SER A 113 -2.36 -4.79 2.25
N ARG A 114 -2.41 -3.58 2.84
CA ARG A 114 -3.65 -2.95 3.26
C ARG A 114 -3.94 -1.72 2.41
N TRP A 115 -5.20 -1.54 2.06
CA TRP A 115 -5.63 -0.49 1.13
C TRP A 115 -6.99 0.08 1.53
N VAL A 116 -7.19 1.37 1.28
CA VAL A 116 -8.52 1.94 1.13
C VAL A 116 -8.85 1.90 -0.35
N MET A 117 -9.96 1.27 -0.71
CA MET A 117 -10.37 1.10 -2.11
C MET A 117 -11.78 1.60 -2.34
N ALA A 118 -11.96 2.32 -3.44
CA ALA A 118 -13.24 2.76 -3.96
C ALA A 118 -13.61 1.87 -5.16
N LEU A 119 -14.64 1.04 -5.01
CA LEU A 119 -14.95 -0.07 -5.89
C LEU A 119 -16.28 0.16 -6.62
N SER A 120 -16.35 -0.29 -7.87
CA SER A 120 -17.57 -0.32 -8.65
C SER A 120 -18.10 -1.74 -8.78
N GLN A 121 -19.41 -1.92 -8.61
CA GLN A 121 -20.07 -3.22 -8.78
C GLN A 121 -20.24 -3.56 -10.25
N ILE A 122 -19.94 -4.81 -10.63
CA ILE A 122 -20.19 -5.34 -11.95
C ILE A 122 -21.70 -5.56 -12.11
N ARG A 123 -22.36 -4.72 -12.90
CA ARG A 123 -23.81 -4.84 -13.16
C ARG A 123 -24.10 -5.74 -14.36
N GLU A 124 -23.20 -5.70 -15.34
CA GLU A 124 -23.28 -6.46 -16.59
C GLU A 124 -21.91 -7.02 -16.93
N VAL A 125 -21.89 -8.24 -17.46
CA VAL A 125 -20.68 -8.91 -17.94
C VAL A 125 -20.77 -8.90 -19.47
N PRO A 126 -19.73 -8.40 -20.18
CA PRO A 126 -19.67 -8.46 -21.64
C PRO A 126 -19.79 -9.90 -22.18
N GLU A 127 -20.30 -10.08 -23.37
CA GLU A 127 -20.42 -11.42 -23.98
C GLU A 127 -19.09 -12.13 -24.12
N ASP A 128 -18.00 -11.38 -24.35
CA ASP A 128 -16.62 -11.86 -24.43
C ASP A 128 -15.87 -11.81 -23.08
N GLY A 129 -16.56 -11.52 -21.99
CA GLY A 129 -15.97 -11.35 -20.65
C GLY A 129 -15.38 -12.63 -20.03
N PHE A 130 -15.63 -13.78 -20.66
CA PHE A 130 -15.07 -15.07 -20.28
C PHE A 130 -14.46 -15.77 -21.48
N ASP A 131 -13.19 -16.18 -21.36
CA ASP A 131 -12.51 -16.99 -22.36
C ASP A 131 -12.26 -18.40 -21.79
N PRO A 132 -12.86 -19.45 -22.38
CA PRO A 132 -12.67 -20.82 -21.92
C PRO A 132 -11.23 -21.32 -22.06
N PHE A 133 -10.41 -20.71 -22.92
CA PHE A 133 -8.99 -21.05 -23.09
C PHE A 133 -8.08 -20.39 -22.03
N THR A 134 -8.55 -19.30 -21.42
CA THR A 134 -7.87 -18.61 -20.33
C THR A 134 -8.78 -18.45 -19.10
N PRO A 135 -9.26 -19.56 -18.50
CA PRO A 135 -10.31 -19.52 -17.46
C PRO A 135 -9.90 -18.82 -16.17
N ASN A 136 -8.61 -18.58 -15.97
CA ASN A 136 -8.09 -17.83 -14.84
C ASN A 136 -8.09 -16.31 -15.08
N GLU A 137 -8.43 -15.88 -16.28
CA GLU A 137 -8.56 -14.48 -16.65
C GLU A 137 -10.01 -14.22 -17.04
N SER A 138 -10.68 -13.32 -16.33
CA SER A 138 -12.09 -13.03 -16.51
C SER A 138 -12.38 -11.56 -16.32
N PHE A 139 -13.39 -11.07 -17.00
CA PHE A 139 -13.96 -9.75 -16.71
C PHE A 139 -14.48 -9.65 -15.28
N GLY A 140 -14.96 -10.75 -14.72
CA GLY A 140 -15.61 -10.84 -13.44
C GLY A 140 -17.03 -11.38 -13.56
N ARG A 141 -17.72 -11.48 -12.44
CA ARG A 141 -19.09 -11.96 -12.37
C ARG A 141 -20.02 -10.78 -12.05
N LYS A 142 -21.27 -10.89 -12.44
CA LYS A 142 -22.30 -9.98 -11.97
C LYS A 142 -22.31 -9.96 -10.43
N ASP A 143 -22.46 -8.79 -9.88
CA ASP A 143 -22.46 -8.48 -8.45
C ASP A 143 -21.10 -8.58 -7.73
N ASP A 144 -20.04 -9.03 -8.41
CA ASP A 144 -18.65 -8.84 -7.96
C ASP A 144 -18.21 -7.37 -8.16
N TYR A 145 -16.98 -7.06 -7.79
CA TYR A 145 -16.44 -5.71 -7.82
C TYR A 145 -15.22 -5.59 -8.74
N VAL A 146 -15.00 -4.38 -9.22
CA VAL A 146 -13.84 -3.98 -10.01
C VAL A 146 -13.19 -2.73 -9.44
N LEU A 147 -11.90 -2.58 -9.74
CA LEU A 147 -11.10 -1.40 -9.42
C LEU A 147 -10.69 -0.73 -10.73
N SER A 148 -11.01 0.55 -10.90
CA SER A 148 -10.61 1.33 -12.08
C SER A 148 -9.20 1.86 -11.94
N SER A 149 -8.42 1.92 -13.04
CA SER A 149 -7.14 2.63 -13.12
C SER A 149 -7.27 4.06 -13.66
N CYS A 150 -8.48 4.50 -13.98
CA CYS A 150 -8.75 5.81 -14.58
C CYS A 150 -8.86 6.95 -13.56
N GLY A 151 -8.48 6.72 -12.30
CA GLY A 151 -8.55 7.73 -11.23
C GLY A 151 -7.86 7.26 -9.95
N GLY A 152 -7.98 8.05 -8.91
CA GLY A 152 -7.43 7.78 -7.58
C GLY A 152 -8.25 6.78 -6.76
N TYR A 153 -8.61 5.63 -7.31
CA TYR A 153 -9.54 4.67 -6.71
C TYR A 153 -8.96 3.88 -5.53
N TRP A 154 -7.67 4.02 -5.21
CA TRP A 154 -7.04 3.31 -4.09
C TRP A 154 -6.01 4.17 -3.37
N LEU A 155 -5.86 3.92 -2.08
CA LEU A 155 -4.86 4.54 -1.22
C LEU A 155 -4.12 3.43 -0.47
N ARG A 156 -2.80 3.49 -0.46
CA ARG A 156 -1.97 2.54 0.30
C ARG A 156 -2.04 2.87 1.79
N VAL A 157 -2.23 1.85 2.62
CA VAL A 157 -2.32 2.00 4.07
C VAL A 157 -1.03 1.57 4.75
N ASN A 158 -0.57 2.39 5.69
CA ASN A 158 0.53 2.08 6.59
C ASN A 158 0.12 2.45 8.03
N GLY A 159 0.01 1.44 8.89
CA GLY A 159 -0.54 1.64 10.23
C GLY A 159 -1.97 2.17 10.18
N ASN A 160 -2.20 3.38 10.68
CA ASN A 160 -3.49 4.07 10.68
C ASN A 160 -3.58 5.24 9.70
N THR A 161 -2.62 5.35 8.78
CA THR A 161 -2.59 6.39 7.75
C THR A 161 -2.65 5.80 6.35
N ALA A 162 -3.12 6.61 5.40
CA ALA A 162 -3.16 6.25 4.00
C ALA A 162 -2.50 7.33 3.14
N ILE A 163 -1.92 6.89 2.02
CA ILE A 163 -1.25 7.73 1.03
C ILE A 163 -1.63 7.28 -0.38
N GLY A 164 -1.75 8.22 -1.30
CA GLY A 164 -2.13 7.98 -2.69
C GLY A 164 -2.66 9.25 -3.34
N ASN A 165 -3.33 9.12 -4.48
CA ASN A 165 -4.02 10.24 -5.13
C ASN A 165 -5.29 10.63 -4.36
N LEU A 166 -5.14 11.10 -3.11
CA LEU A 166 -6.26 11.37 -2.20
C LEU A 166 -7.02 12.64 -2.57
N VAL A 167 -6.32 13.72 -2.89
CA VAL A 167 -6.90 15.05 -3.10
C VAL A 167 -6.70 15.53 -4.53
N PRO A 168 -7.54 16.47 -5.02
CA PRO A 168 -7.36 17.08 -6.34
C PRO A 168 -5.97 17.69 -6.50
N GLY A 169 -5.39 17.50 -7.67
CA GLY A 169 -4.07 18.01 -8.00
C GLY A 169 -3.61 17.52 -9.35
N THR A 170 -2.30 17.62 -9.63
CA THR A 170 -1.76 17.07 -10.86
C THR A 170 -1.82 15.55 -10.78
N PRO A 171 -2.54 14.88 -11.69
CA PRO A 171 -2.61 13.43 -11.73
C PRO A 171 -1.21 12.83 -11.86
N ARG A 172 -0.90 11.83 -11.06
CA ARG A 172 0.40 11.16 -11.07
C ARG A 172 0.22 9.74 -11.57
N PHE A 173 0.32 9.57 -12.88
CA PHE A 173 0.20 8.26 -13.48
C PHE A 173 1.43 7.36 -13.18
N TYR A 174 2.59 7.97 -12.93
CA TYR A 174 3.87 7.25 -12.87
C TYR A 174 4.65 7.45 -11.58
N HIS A 175 4.21 8.34 -10.70
CA HIS A 175 4.94 8.67 -9.48
C HIS A 175 4.06 8.56 -8.25
N GLN A 176 4.70 8.29 -7.11
CA GLN A 176 4.02 8.44 -5.84
C GLN A 176 3.49 9.87 -5.72
N PRO A 177 2.24 10.05 -5.32
CA PRO A 177 1.71 11.38 -5.10
C PRO A 177 2.52 12.05 -3.98
N ASP A 178 2.87 13.32 -4.22
CA ASP A 178 3.52 14.17 -3.24
C ASP A 178 2.46 14.65 -2.25
N MET A 179 2.29 13.89 -1.17
CA MET A 179 1.35 14.19 -0.09
C MET A 179 1.81 13.60 1.23
N SER A 180 1.45 14.25 2.31
CA SER A 180 1.59 13.70 3.65
C SER A 180 0.60 12.55 3.87
N PRO A 181 0.97 11.50 4.64
CA PRO A 181 0.04 10.46 5.05
C PRO A 181 -1.13 11.03 5.85
N VAL A 182 -2.36 10.68 5.47
CA VAL A 182 -3.59 11.15 6.12
C VAL A 182 -4.19 10.03 6.97
N LEU A 183 -4.72 10.38 8.14
CA LEU A 183 -5.39 9.42 9.04
C LEU A 183 -6.59 8.77 8.37
N ILE A 184 -6.70 7.45 8.50
CA ILE A 184 -7.82 6.67 7.97
C ILE A 184 -9.16 7.17 8.52
N ASP A 185 -9.22 7.58 9.80
CA ASP A 185 -10.45 8.10 10.39
C ASP A 185 -10.90 9.44 9.77
N LEU A 186 -9.97 10.28 9.34
CA LEU A 186 -10.30 11.50 8.60
C LEU A 186 -10.88 11.16 7.22
N ILE A 187 -10.27 10.20 6.52
CA ILE A 187 -10.77 9.71 5.23
C ILE A 187 -12.15 9.07 5.41
N ALA A 188 -12.34 8.27 6.45
CA ALA A 188 -13.63 7.67 6.77
C ALA A 188 -14.70 8.71 7.07
N GLY A 189 -14.36 9.74 7.84
CA GLY A 189 -15.24 10.88 8.12
C GLY A 189 -15.61 11.63 6.84
N PHE A 190 -14.67 11.82 5.93
CA PHE A 190 -14.93 12.42 4.61
C PHE A 190 -15.89 11.56 3.78
N VAL A 191 -15.62 10.27 3.65
CA VAL A 191 -16.47 9.35 2.87
C VAL A 191 -17.89 9.26 3.46
N ALA A 192 -18.02 9.39 4.78
CA ALA A 192 -19.32 9.45 5.48
C ALA A 192 -20.01 10.85 5.39
N GLY A 193 -19.37 11.84 4.78
CA GLY A 193 -19.89 13.21 4.69
C GLY A 193 -19.80 14.01 6.01
N ALA A 194 -19.09 13.53 7.01
CA ALA A 194 -18.88 14.21 8.29
C ALA A 194 -17.69 15.19 8.28
N VAL A 195 -16.79 15.04 7.31
CA VAL A 195 -15.60 15.89 7.13
C VAL A 195 -15.64 16.49 5.73
N SER A 196 -15.28 17.79 5.62
CA SER A 196 -15.22 18.46 4.33
C SER A 196 -14.00 18.03 3.51
N GLN A 197 -14.07 18.19 2.19
CA GLN A 197 -12.94 17.96 1.30
C GLN A 197 -11.76 18.87 1.62
N ASP A 198 -12.02 20.12 2.01
CA ASP A 198 -10.97 21.09 2.38
C ASP A 198 -10.14 20.61 3.57
N ALA A 199 -10.78 19.96 4.57
CA ALA A 199 -10.07 19.41 5.71
C ALA A 199 -9.15 18.24 5.30
N VAL A 200 -9.56 17.43 4.33
CA VAL A 200 -8.73 16.35 3.78
C VAL A 200 -7.57 16.94 2.97
N ILE A 201 -7.82 17.97 2.15
CA ILE A 201 -6.78 18.68 1.40
C ILE A 201 -5.74 19.28 2.36
N GLU A 202 -6.18 19.95 3.42
CA GLU A 202 -5.26 20.53 4.40
C GLU A 202 -4.43 19.47 5.12
N ALA A 203 -5.05 18.36 5.52
CA ALA A 203 -4.34 17.25 6.18
C ALA A 203 -3.33 16.54 5.26
N SER A 204 -3.52 16.62 3.94
CA SER A 204 -2.63 16.00 2.94
C SER A 204 -1.43 16.86 2.56
N ARG A 205 -1.41 18.14 2.95
CA ARG A 205 -0.28 19.04 2.67
C ARG A 205 0.95 18.61 3.44
N GLU A 206 2.11 18.79 2.82
CA GLU A 206 3.39 18.61 3.50
C GLU A 206 3.45 19.52 4.75
N ARG A 207 3.82 18.94 5.87
CA ARG A 207 3.93 19.68 7.12
C ARG A 207 5.28 20.39 7.19
N PRO A 208 5.32 21.63 7.72
CA PRO A 208 6.57 22.28 8.06
C PRO A 208 7.39 21.39 9.03
N GLU A 209 8.71 21.37 8.86
CA GLU A 209 9.63 20.57 9.67
C GLU A 209 9.49 20.85 11.18
N GLU A 210 9.20 22.10 11.54
CA GLU A 210 8.94 22.53 12.92
C GLU A 210 7.76 21.78 13.54
N VAL A 211 6.70 21.53 12.76
CA VAL A 211 5.52 20.77 13.24
C VAL A 211 5.86 19.31 13.47
N ASP A 212 6.65 18.71 12.59
CA ASP A 212 7.08 17.33 12.78
C ASP A 212 8.00 17.18 13.99
N THR A 213 8.88 18.13 14.21
CA THR A 213 9.73 18.21 15.42
C THR A 213 8.85 18.30 16.68
N LEU A 214 7.88 19.22 16.70
CA LEU A 214 6.96 19.37 17.84
C LEU A 214 6.15 18.09 18.11
N ILE A 215 5.70 17.39 17.07
CA ILE A 215 4.99 16.10 17.19
C ILE A 215 5.90 15.04 17.84
N LEU A 216 7.15 14.97 17.42
CA LEU A 216 8.13 14.03 17.95
C LEU A 216 8.44 14.32 19.42
N GLU A 217 8.64 15.58 19.78
CA GLU A 217 8.85 16.04 21.14
C GLU A 217 7.66 15.71 22.05
N THR A 218 6.44 16.01 21.58
CA THR A 218 5.21 15.72 22.32
C THR A 218 5.05 14.21 22.55
N ARG A 219 5.32 13.38 21.52
CA ARG A 219 5.26 11.92 21.66
C ARG A 219 6.31 11.39 22.63
N SER A 220 7.51 11.96 22.62
CA SER A 220 8.60 11.62 23.52
C SER A 220 8.24 11.95 24.97
N PHE A 221 7.72 13.14 25.20
CA PHE A 221 7.22 13.59 26.51
C PHE A 221 6.13 12.65 27.05
N LEU A 222 5.12 12.34 26.23
CA LEU A 222 4.01 11.45 26.61
C LEU A 222 4.46 10.01 26.91
N ARG A 223 5.60 9.57 26.37
CA ARG A 223 6.19 8.26 26.68
C ARG A 223 7.10 8.27 27.91
N GLY A 224 7.25 9.41 28.59
CA GLY A 224 8.16 9.56 29.75
C GLY A 224 9.64 9.50 29.38
N GLN A 225 9.98 9.78 28.13
CA GLN A 225 11.36 9.82 27.66
C GLN A 225 11.91 11.26 27.79
N GLU A 226 12.08 11.74 29.03
CA GLU A 226 12.60 13.09 29.30
C GLU A 226 14.02 13.34 28.79
N ASN A 227 14.78 12.29 28.46
CA ASN A 227 16.19 12.40 28.05
C ASN A 227 16.38 12.50 26.52
N TRP A 228 15.32 12.67 25.76
CA TRP A 228 15.40 12.69 24.29
C TRP A 228 15.67 14.06 23.68
N LEU A 229 15.39 15.13 24.42
CA LEU A 229 15.71 16.47 23.95
C LEU A 229 17.24 16.60 23.82
N PRO A 230 17.77 17.10 22.69
CA PRO A 230 19.16 17.47 22.59
C PRO A 230 19.45 18.44 23.74
N LYS A 231 20.40 18.11 24.59
CA LYS A 231 20.91 19.07 25.57
C LYS A 231 21.49 20.19 24.75
N ASP A 232 20.91 21.39 24.86
CA ASP A 232 21.55 22.58 24.36
C ASP A 232 22.95 22.64 24.96
N ASP A 233 23.97 22.43 24.15
CA ASP A 233 25.38 22.61 24.50
C ASP A 233 25.71 24.09 24.73
N THR A 234 24.75 24.86 25.22
CA THR A 234 24.91 26.25 25.65
C THR A 234 25.33 26.35 27.13
N ASP A 235 25.85 25.28 27.74
CA ASP A 235 26.63 25.44 28.98
C ASP A 235 28.01 26.04 28.64
N GLY A 236 27.93 27.28 28.37
CA GLY A 236 28.61 28.39 28.99
C GLY A 236 30.11 28.23 29.08
N ASN A 237 30.83 28.66 28.14
CA ASN A 237 32.08 29.30 28.40
C ASN A 237 31.86 30.83 28.34
N VAL A 238 31.30 31.41 29.39
CA VAL A 238 31.40 32.84 29.64
C VAL A 238 32.82 33.10 30.10
N PRO A 239 33.70 33.74 29.31
CA PRO A 239 35.01 34.13 29.80
C PRO A 239 34.82 35.20 30.87
N THR A 240 35.05 34.85 32.11
CA THR A 240 35.18 35.79 33.22
C THR A 240 36.35 36.73 32.89
N SER A 241 36.02 37.94 32.42
CA SER A 241 36.95 39.03 32.31
C SER A 241 37.33 39.45 33.73
N GLU A 242 38.54 39.10 34.14
CA GLU A 242 39.21 39.54 35.33
C GLU A 242 39.39 41.06 35.28
N PRO A 243 39.00 41.87 36.31
CA PRO A 243 39.22 43.31 36.32
C PRO A 243 40.69 43.57 36.57
N ASP A 244 41.34 44.23 35.61
CA ASP A 244 42.66 44.81 35.68
C ASP A 244 42.76 45.80 36.86
N LYS A 245 43.57 45.49 37.87
CA LYS A 245 43.94 46.36 38.93
C LYS A 245 45.09 47.25 38.46
N ARG A 246 44.83 48.53 38.28
CA ARG A 246 45.81 49.59 38.44
C ARG A 246 45.28 50.64 39.38
#